data_642fe2679a195b4e2aa13f927e52a8e9
#
_entry.id   642fe2679a195b4e2aa13f927e52a8e9
#
_cell.length_a   1.000
_cell.length_b   1.000
_cell.length_c   1.000
_cell.angle_alpha   90.00
_cell.angle_beta   90.00
_cell.angle_gamma   90.00
#
_symmetry.space_group_name_H-M   'P 1'
#
loop_
_entity.id
_entity.type
_entity.pdbx_description
1 polymer ?
#
loop_
_entity_poly.entity_id
_entity_poly.type
_entity_poly.pdbx_seq_one_letter_code
_entity_poly.pdbx_strand_id
1 'polypeptide(L)'
;MIRHRVLFPSIVAVALAAVGCAKAPPPAPPAAPPLTIVAPPPVKETIRVPMTISAGADVNPATDGKPSPVVLRVYLLRTDDPFKSADFFALYDDDQKVLGPGLISRDEFLLMPGEKRTMEVPIAEGTVFVGAIAAFRDIRNAEWRALAAPGKGFTVAVERARVVLTPVAK
;
A
#
# COMPACT_ATOMS: atom_id res chain seq x y z
N MET A 1 18.14 -5.27 -105.17
CA MET A 1 19.53 -4.99 -105.60
C MET A 1 20.37 -4.87 -104.30
N ILE A 2 21.50 -5.48 -104.41
CA ILE A 2 22.70 -5.38 -103.58
C ILE A 2 22.69 -6.22 -102.25
N ARG A 3 23.42 -7.30 -102.45
CA ARG A 3 24.02 -8.21 -101.45
C ARG A 3 25.09 -7.49 -100.66
N HIS A 4 25.22 -7.76 -99.35
CA HIS A 4 26.55 -7.86 -98.73
C HIS A 4 26.55 -8.89 -97.59
N ARG A 5 27.46 -9.83 -97.80
CA ARG A 5 28.00 -10.83 -96.86
C ARG A 5 28.91 -10.12 -95.89
N VAL A 6 28.90 -10.44 -94.63
CA VAL A 6 30.09 -10.39 -93.74
C VAL A 6 30.01 -11.41 -92.66
N LEU A 7 30.89 -12.30 -92.70
CA LEU A 7 31.77 -13.06 -91.82
C LEU A 7 31.47 -13.05 -90.31
N PHE A 8 31.39 -14.30 -89.82
CA PHE A 8 31.59 -14.63 -88.42
C PHE A 8 33.05 -14.51 -87.95
N PRO A 9 33.32 -14.12 -86.73
CA PRO A 9 34.38 -14.74 -85.97
C PRO A 9 33.88 -15.36 -84.66
N SER A 10 34.36 -16.54 -84.44
CA SER A 10 34.23 -17.32 -83.18
C SER A 10 34.83 -16.57 -81.99
N ILE A 11 34.09 -16.38 -80.94
CA ILE A 11 34.61 -15.93 -79.66
C ILE A 11 34.48 -17.04 -78.65
N VAL A 12 35.62 -17.51 -78.17
CA VAL A 12 35.84 -18.49 -77.13
C VAL A 12 35.23 -18.02 -75.83
N ALA A 13 34.28 -18.75 -75.26
CA ALA A 13 33.72 -18.49 -73.93
C ALA A 13 34.69 -19.02 -72.89
N VAL A 14 35.34 -18.09 -72.15
CA VAL A 14 36.06 -18.39 -70.90
C VAL A 14 35.06 -18.40 -69.76
N ALA A 15 34.78 -19.59 -69.23
CA ALA A 15 33.97 -19.75 -68.02
C ALA A 15 34.83 -19.33 -66.79
N LEU A 16 34.53 -18.17 -66.21
CA LEU A 16 35.07 -17.76 -64.92
C LEU A 16 34.23 -18.43 -63.85
N ALA A 17 34.76 -19.43 -63.15
CA ALA A 17 34.16 -19.99 -61.92
C ALA A 17 34.35 -19.01 -60.78
N ALA A 18 33.29 -18.26 -60.41
CA ALA A 18 33.23 -17.46 -59.18
C ALA A 18 33.05 -18.41 -57.98
N VAL A 19 34.12 -18.67 -57.24
CA VAL A 19 34.05 -19.34 -55.94
C VAL A 19 33.47 -18.30 -54.94
N GLY A 20 32.15 -18.39 -54.71
CA GLY A 20 31.49 -17.62 -53.70
C GLY A 20 31.82 -18.16 -52.32
N CYS A 21 32.64 -17.46 -51.53
CA CYS A 21 32.81 -17.72 -50.13
C CYS A 21 31.47 -17.43 -49.42
N ALA A 22 30.66 -18.43 -49.19
CA ALA A 22 29.49 -18.33 -48.33
C ALA A 22 29.98 -18.14 -46.87
N LYS A 23 29.84 -16.90 -46.38
CA LYS A 23 30.09 -16.58 -44.97
C LYS A 23 29.08 -17.34 -44.13
N ALA A 24 29.56 -18.24 -43.23
CA ALA A 24 28.70 -18.98 -42.33
C ALA A 24 27.86 -18.02 -41.48
N PRO A 25 26.58 -18.33 -41.24
CA PRO A 25 25.77 -17.50 -40.35
C PRO A 25 26.37 -17.49 -38.93
N PRO A 26 26.28 -16.36 -38.21
CA PRO A 26 26.78 -16.27 -36.85
C PRO A 26 26.08 -17.32 -35.96
N PRO A 27 26.78 -17.89 -34.98
CA PRO A 27 26.16 -18.83 -34.03
C PRO A 27 24.99 -18.16 -33.32
N ALA A 28 23.89 -18.91 -33.19
CA ALA A 28 22.71 -18.43 -32.46
C ALA A 28 23.11 -18.06 -31.03
N PRO A 29 22.58 -16.94 -30.47
CA PRO A 29 22.84 -16.60 -29.09
C PRO A 29 22.38 -17.71 -28.15
N PRO A 30 23.12 -17.98 -27.06
CA PRO A 30 22.76 -19.02 -26.11
C PRO A 30 21.32 -18.78 -25.61
N ALA A 31 20.54 -19.87 -25.57
CA ALA A 31 19.17 -19.83 -25.08
C ALA A 31 19.15 -19.22 -23.66
N ALA A 32 18.34 -18.20 -23.46
CA ALA A 32 18.13 -17.62 -22.13
C ALA A 32 17.69 -18.72 -21.15
N PRO A 33 18.20 -18.73 -19.92
CA PRO A 33 17.76 -19.70 -18.93
C PRO A 33 16.26 -19.60 -18.72
N PRO A 34 15.55 -20.72 -18.50
CA PRO A 34 14.11 -20.70 -18.26
C PRO A 34 13.80 -19.79 -17.07
N LEU A 35 12.89 -18.83 -17.26
CA LEU A 35 12.39 -17.99 -16.18
C LEU A 35 11.71 -18.88 -15.16
N THR A 36 12.36 -19.10 -14.04
CA THR A 36 11.74 -19.76 -12.88
C THR A 36 10.68 -18.81 -12.35
N ILE A 37 9.42 -19.11 -12.63
CA ILE A 37 8.29 -18.40 -12.00
C ILE A 37 8.32 -18.81 -10.54
N VAL A 38 8.94 -17.96 -9.71
CA VAL A 38 8.83 -18.09 -8.25
C VAL A 38 7.36 -17.80 -7.93
N ALA A 39 6.65 -18.83 -7.44
CA ALA A 39 5.28 -18.65 -6.97
C ALA A 39 5.27 -17.50 -5.94
N PRO A 40 4.31 -16.56 -6.02
CA PRO A 40 4.19 -15.51 -5.01
C PRO A 40 4.06 -16.17 -3.63
N PRO A 41 4.68 -15.59 -2.59
CA PRO A 41 4.55 -16.12 -1.24
C PRO A 41 3.07 -16.24 -0.87
N PRO A 42 2.67 -17.25 -0.08
CA PRO A 42 1.29 -17.45 0.32
C PRO A 42 0.76 -16.15 0.95
N VAL A 43 -0.34 -15.63 0.39
CA VAL A 43 -1.03 -14.47 0.93
C VAL A 43 -1.55 -14.90 2.29
N LYS A 44 -0.99 -14.33 3.36
CA LYS A 44 -1.49 -14.58 4.72
C LYS A 44 -2.96 -14.18 4.75
N GLU A 45 -3.81 -15.07 5.22
CA GLU A 45 -5.25 -14.80 5.34
C GLU A 45 -5.46 -13.57 6.22
N THR A 46 -5.93 -12.51 5.59
CA THR A 46 -6.27 -11.27 6.27
C THR A 46 -7.77 -11.28 6.49
N ILE A 47 -8.18 -11.42 7.74
CA ILE A 47 -9.60 -11.33 8.09
C ILE A 47 -10.02 -9.87 7.95
N ARG A 48 -11.09 -9.61 7.19
CA ARG A 48 -11.68 -8.27 7.13
C ARG A 48 -12.84 -8.16 8.11
N VAL A 49 -12.88 -7.05 8.83
CA VAL A 49 -13.93 -6.78 9.81
C VAL A 49 -14.51 -5.37 9.59
N PRO A 50 -15.82 -5.18 9.83
CA PRO A 50 -16.44 -3.87 9.72
C PRO A 50 -15.91 -2.91 10.80
N MET A 51 -15.53 -1.70 10.39
CA MET A 51 -15.20 -0.59 11.26
C MET A 51 -16.15 0.56 10.98
N THR A 52 -16.86 1.03 11.99
CA THR A 52 -17.65 2.24 11.93
C THR A 52 -16.93 3.37 12.65
N ILE A 53 -16.68 4.47 11.95
CA ILE A 53 -16.10 5.70 12.51
C ILE A 53 -17.20 6.77 12.54
N SER A 54 -17.30 7.49 13.67
CA SER A 54 -18.21 8.63 13.80
C SER A 54 -17.55 9.77 14.56
N ALA A 55 -17.83 11.01 14.12
CA ALA A 55 -17.46 12.23 14.82
C ALA A 55 -18.72 12.92 15.33
N GLY A 56 -18.70 13.37 16.58
CA GLY A 56 -19.78 14.18 17.16
C GLY A 56 -19.96 15.49 16.39
N ALA A 57 -21.18 16.02 16.40
CA ALA A 57 -21.47 17.32 15.77
C ALA A 57 -20.71 18.45 16.45
N ASP A 58 -20.32 18.31 17.72
CA ASP A 58 -19.57 19.27 18.55
C ASP A 58 -18.10 18.87 18.75
N VAL A 59 -17.55 17.98 17.90
CA VAL A 59 -16.18 17.44 18.02
C VAL A 59 -15.13 18.53 17.95
N ASN A 60 -14.06 18.38 18.75
CA ASN A 60 -12.83 19.17 18.68
C ASN A 60 -13.08 20.69 18.65
N PRO A 61 -13.81 21.28 19.63
CA PRO A 61 -14.21 22.69 19.58
C PRO A 61 -12.99 23.62 19.57
N ALA A 62 -13.07 24.68 18.77
CA ALA A 62 -12.16 25.81 18.83
C ALA A 62 -12.42 26.66 20.08
N THR A 63 -11.60 27.69 20.33
CA THR A 63 -11.74 28.60 21.47
C THR A 63 -13.05 29.38 21.48
N ASP A 64 -13.67 29.60 20.33
CA ASP A 64 -14.99 30.19 20.17
C ASP A 64 -16.14 29.17 20.32
N GLY A 65 -15.82 27.93 20.67
CA GLY A 65 -16.78 26.84 20.87
C GLY A 65 -17.27 26.17 19.60
N LYS A 66 -16.86 26.64 18.43
CA LYS A 66 -17.25 25.99 17.14
C LYS A 66 -16.58 24.67 16.93
N PRO A 67 -17.32 23.68 16.43
CA PRO A 67 -16.74 22.39 16.08
C PRO A 67 -15.65 22.52 15.00
N SER A 68 -14.63 21.67 15.06
CA SER A 68 -13.54 21.68 14.09
C SER A 68 -13.22 20.26 13.64
N PRO A 69 -12.65 20.07 12.45
CA PRO A 69 -12.14 18.78 12.02
C PRO A 69 -11.11 18.22 13.00
N VAL A 70 -11.06 16.88 13.07
CA VAL A 70 -10.11 16.16 13.93
C VAL A 70 -9.45 15.03 13.15
N VAL A 71 -8.13 14.86 13.35
CA VAL A 71 -7.40 13.72 12.83
C VAL A 71 -7.57 12.55 13.79
N LEU A 72 -8.05 11.42 13.28
CA LEU A 72 -8.13 10.14 13.96
C LEU A 72 -7.08 9.20 13.36
N ARG A 73 -6.29 8.54 14.20
CA ARG A 73 -5.45 7.42 13.80
C ARG A 73 -5.92 6.14 14.47
N VAL A 74 -5.98 5.07 13.69
CA VAL A 74 -6.32 3.73 14.16
C VAL A 74 -5.10 2.83 13.96
N TYR A 75 -4.75 2.09 14.99
CA TYR A 75 -3.56 1.25 15.06
C TYR A 75 -3.92 -0.21 15.24
N LEU A 76 -3.25 -1.11 14.53
CA LEU A 76 -3.23 -2.53 14.85
C LEU A 76 -1.91 -2.83 15.58
N LEU A 77 -2.00 -3.45 16.76
CA LEU A 77 -0.88 -3.59 17.68
C LEU A 77 -0.72 -5.05 18.14
N ARG A 78 0.54 -5.46 18.33
CA ARG A 78 0.91 -6.75 18.97
C ARG A 78 0.93 -6.64 20.49
N THR A 79 1.30 -5.47 21.00
CA THR A 79 1.44 -5.18 22.44
C THR A 79 0.81 -3.82 22.73
N ASP A 80 0.38 -3.64 23.97
CA ASP A 80 -0.31 -2.43 24.42
C ASP A 80 0.59 -1.44 25.19
N ASP A 81 1.65 -1.93 25.83
CA ASP A 81 2.49 -1.14 26.73
C ASP A 81 3.05 0.14 26.13
N PRO A 82 3.78 0.12 24.98
CA PRO A 82 4.30 1.36 24.42
C PRO A 82 3.17 2.35 24.04
N PHE A 83 2.04 1.82 23.56
CA PHE A 83 0.89 2.63 23.19
C PHE A 83 0.22 3.29 24.42
N LYS A 84 0.11 2.57 25.54
CA LYS A 84 -0.48 3.07 26.78
C LYS A 84 0.40 4.10 27.51
N SER A 85 1.71 3.89 27.49
CA SER A 85 2.66 4.69 28.26
C SER A 85 3.14 5.96 27.55
N ALA A 86 3.12 5.98 26.22
CA ALA A 86 3.57 7.13 25.45
C ALA A 86 2.71 8.38 25.68
N ASP A 87 3.35 9.55 25.65
CA ASP A 87 2.62 10.81 25.53
C ASP A 87 2.11 11.03 24.11
N PHE A 88 1.17 11.97 23.96
CA PHE A 88 0.50 12.21 22.68
C PHE A 88 1.48 12.60 21.57
N PHE A 89 2.37 13.56 21.85
CA PHE A 89 3.22 14.11 20.81
C PHE A 89 4.27 13.10 20.36
N ALA A 90 4.88 12.34 21.28
CA ALA A 90 5.79 11.27 20.90
C ALA A 90 5.12 10.24 19.99
N LEU A 91 3.90 9.84 20.34
CA LEU A 91 3.13 8.88 19.53
C LEU A 91 2.63 9.47 18.21
N TYR A 92 2.27 10.76 18.20
CA TYR A 92 1.76 11.42 16.99
C TYR A 92 2.87 11.75 16.00
N ASP A 93 4.05 12.18 16.48
CA ASP A 93 5.16 12.61 15.63
C ASP A 93 5.97 11.44 15.07
N ASP A 94 6.21 10.38 15.87
CA ASP A 94 7.04 9.23 15.47
C ASP A 94 6.54 7.92 16.08
N ASP A 95 5.33 7.51 15.67
CA ASP A 95 4.70 6.28 16.16
C ASP A 95 5.51 5.01 15.87
N GLN A 96 6.24 4.96 14.74
CA GLN A 96 7.08 3.82 14.41
C GLN A 96 8.22 3.64 15.40
N LYS A 97 8.84 4.73 15.83
CA LYS A 97 9.89 4.69 16.82
C LYS A 97 9.38 4.33 18.22
N VAL A 98 8.22 4.90 18.59
CA VAL A 98 7.60 4.68 19.90
C VAL A 98 7.08 3.25 20.03
N LEU A 99 6.35 2.77 19.02
CA LEU A 99 5.70 1.45 19.05
C LEU A 99 6.62 0.32 18.58
N GLY A 100 7.64 0.64 17.78
CA GLY A 100 8.62 -0.32 17.28
C GLY A 100 7.98 -1.57 16.66
N PRO A 101 8.44 -2.77 17.01
CA PRO A 101 7.91 -4.03 16.50
C PRO A 101 6.48 -4.33 16.98
N GLY A 102 5.96 -3.59 17.94
CA GLY A 102 4.57 -3.67 18.41
C GLY A 102 3.57 -3.12 17.42
N LEU A 103 3.98 -2.22 16.52
CA LEU A 103 3.13 -1.68 15.46
C LEU A 103 2.99 -2.68 14.31
N ILE A 104 1.76 -3.00 13.93
CA ILE A 104 1.45 -3.81 12.76
C ILE A 104 1.06 -2.92 11.59
N SER A 105 0.08 -2.03 11.81
CA SER A 105 -0.37 -1.06 10.81
C SER A 105 -0.99 0.15 11.48
N ARG A 106 -1.09 1.24 10.70
CA ARG A 106 -1.75 2.48 11.08
C ARG A 106 -2.55 3.01 9.90
N ASP A 107 -3.78 3.43 10.16
CA ASP A 107 -4.63 4.18 9.23
C ASP A 107 -4.92 5.56 9.83
N GLU A 108 -5.01 6.58 8.97
CA GLU A 108 -5.28 7.96 9.37
C GLU A 108 -6.51 8.51 8.64
N PHE A 109 -7.38 9.20 9.36
CA PHE A 109 -8.63 9.77 8.86
C PHE A 109 -8.79 11.21 9.33
N LEU A 110 -9.09 12.13 8.41
CA LEU A 110 -9.61 13.43 8.76
C LEU A 110 -11.13 13.34 8.86
N LEU A 111 -11.68 13.66 10.02
CA LEU A 111 -13.11 13.60 10.31
C LEU A 111 -13.69 15.00 10.42
N MET A 112 -14.77 15.24 9.70
CA MET A 112 -15.56 16.46 9.83
C MET A 112 -16.58 16.32 10.97
N PRO A 113 -16.97 17.42 11.63
CA PRO A 113 -18.05 17.41 12.63
C PRO A 113 -19.33 16.75 12.08
N GLY A 114 -19.90 15.80 12.83
CA GLY A 114 -21.09 15.05 12.44
C GLY A 114 -20.85 13.93 11.41
N GLU A 115 -19.62 13.72 10.98
CA GLU A 115 -19.32 12.69 9.97
C GLU A 115 -19.48 11.27 10.52
N LYS A 116 -20.02 10.38 9.69
CA LYS A 116 -20.07 8.94 9.96
C LYS A 116 -19.72 8.17 8.69
N ARG A 117 -18.86 7.17 8.82
CA ARG A 117 -18.49 6.25 7.74
C ARG A 117 -18.32 4.81 8.25
N THR A 118 -18.58 3.84 7.40
CA THR A 118 -18.35 2.43 7.69
C THR A 118 -17.49 1.86 6.56
N MET A 119 -16.49 1.07 6.93
CA MET A 119 -15.56 0.44 5.99
C MET A 119 -15.14 -0.93 6.50
N GLU A 120 -14.62 -1.77 5.61
CA GLU A 120 -13.97 -3.02 5.94
C GLU A 120 -12.48 -2.79 6.14
N VAL A 121 -11.95 -3.16 7.31
CA VAL A 121 -10.52 -3.05 7.61
C VAL A 121 -9.89 -4.42 7.72
N PRO A 122 -8.69 -4.60 7.15
CA PRO A 122 -7.96 -5.85 7.28
C PRO A 122 -7.37 -5.96 8.68
N ILE A 123 -7.66 -7.05 9.38
CA ILE A 123 -6.99 -7.42 10.63
C ILE A 123 -5.85 -8.37 10.28
N ALA A 124 -4.63 -7.88 10.43
CA ALA A 124 -3.44 -8.66 10.15
C ALA A 124 -3.21 -9.72 11.25
N GLU A 125 -2.58 -10.81 10.85
CA GLU A 125 -2.14 -11.86 11.78
C GLU A 125 -1.23 -11.27 12.88
N GLY A 126 -1.47 -11.70 14.12
CA GLY A 126 -0.72 -11.22 15.29
C GLY A 126 -1.26 -9.91 15.88
N THR A 127 -2.40 -9.39 15.39
CA THR A 127 -3.07 -8.27 16.04
C THR A 127 -3.70 -8.72 17.34
N VAL A 128 -3.24 -8.16 18.45
CA VAL A 128 -3.73 -8.43 19.82
C VAL A 128 -4.56 -7.27 20.34
N PHE A 129 -4.27 -6.05 19.88
CA PHE A 129 -4.98 -4.84 20.27
C PHE A 129 -5.28 -3.95 19.06
N VAL A 130 -6.36 -3.22 19.17
CA VAL A 130 -6.69 -2.08 18.31
C VAL A 130 -6.58 -0.82 19.15
N GLY A 131 -5.79 0.14 18.70
CA GLY A 131 -5.63 1.44 19.33
C GLY A 131 -6.28 2.53 18.49
N ALA A 132 -6.73 3.59 19.14
CA ALA A 132 -7.18 4.81 18.47
C ALA A 132 -6.66 6.03 19.19
N ILE A 133 -6.19 7.03 18.44
CA ILE A 133 -5.87 8.37 18.98
C ILE A 133 -6.56 9.44 18.16
N ALA A 134 -6.99 10.51 18.80
CA ALA A 134 -7.56 11.69 18.14
C ALA A 134 -6.78 12.95 18.50
N ALA A 135 -6.39 13.72 17.46
CA ALA A 135 -5.61 14.94 17.63
C ALA A 135 -6.50 16.13 17.96
N PHE A 136 -6.92 16.20 19.21
CA PHE A 136 -7.72 17.31 19.70
C PHE A 136 -6.89 18.58 19.88
N ARG A 137 -7.51 19.75 19.65
CA ARG A 137 -6.89 21.06 19.90
C ARG A 137 -6.50 21.22 21.37
N ASP A 138 -7.38 20.83 22.27
CA ASP A 138 -7.13 20.84 23.71
C ASP A 138 -6.69 19.44 24.18
N ILE A 139 -5.55 19.02 23.70
CA ILE A 139 -5.00 17.69 23.97
C ILE A 139 -4.77 17.43 25.46
N ARG A 140 -4.53 18.48 26.25
CA ARG A 140 -4.25 18.35 27.69
C ARG A 140 -5.47 17.98 28.51
N ASN A 141 -6.67 18.35 28.03
CA ASN A 141 -7.94 18.09 28.69
C ASN A 141 -8.77 17.01 27.98
N ALA A 142 -8.24 16.43 26.90
CA ALA A 142 -8.93 15.42 26.12
C ALA A 142 -8.56 13.99 26.55
N GLU A 143 -9.53 13.11 26.46
CA GLU A 143 -9.30 11.66 26.48
C GLU A 143 -8.96 11.22 25.04
N TRP A 144 -7.74 11.52 24.63
CA TRP A 144 -7.29 11.44 23.24
C TRP A 144 -6.95 10.03 22.77
N ARG A 145 -6.94 9.01 23.67
CA ARG A 145 -6.51 7.64 23.40
C ARG A 145 -7.55 6.64 23.86
N ALA A 146 -7.76 5.60 23.03
CA ALA A 146 -8.56 4.42 23.37
C ALA A 146 -7.85 3.16 22.89
N LEU A 147 -8.09 2.03 23.60
CA LEU A 147 -7.51 0.73 23.30
C LEU A 147 -8.51 -0.36 23.61
N ALA A 148 -8.62 -1.36 22.72
CA ALA A 148 -9.48 -2.53 22.92
C ALA A 148 -8.86 -3.78 22.27
N ALA A 149 -9.29 -4.95 22.69
CA ALA A 149 -9.00 -6.18 21.97
C ALA A 149 -9.82 -6.23 20.66
N PRO A 150 -9.30 -6.86 19.59
CA PRO A 150 -10.06 -7.02 18.36
C PRO A 150 -11.28 -7.90 18.55
N GLY A 151 -12.42 -7.53 17.92
CA GLY A 151 -13.66 -8.28 17.87
C GLY A 151 -14.04 -8.67 16.44
N LYS A 152 -15.32 -8.99 16.20
CA LYS A 152 -15.87 -9.16 14.84
C LYS A 152 -16.01 -7.85 14.08
N GLY A 153 -15.65 -6.74 14.69
CA GLY A 153 -15.66 -5.39 14.16
C GLY A 153 -15.44 -4.39 15.29
N PHE A 154 -15.44 -3.09 14.98
CA PHE A 154 -15.35 -2.04 15.99
C PHE A 154 -16.06 -0.76 15.58
N THR A 155 -16.46 -0.03 16.60
CA THR A 155 -16.93 1.35 16.47
C THR A 155 -15.90 2.28 17.11
N VAL A 156 -15.47 3.30 16.36
CA VAL A 156 -14.63 4.38 16.86
C VAL A 156 -15.49 5.64 16.86
N ALA A 157 -15.86 6.11 18.05
CA ALA A 157 -16.59 7.37 18.22
C ALA A 157 -15.63 8.43 18.71
N VAL A 158 -15.53 9.55 17.97
CA VAL A 158 -14.79 10.74 18.39
C VAL A 158 -15.82 11.78 18.84
N GLU A 159 -15.93 11.91 20.13
CA GLU A 159 -16.85 12.85 20.79
C GLU A 159 -16.19 14.22 20.93
N ARG A 160 -16.83 15.14 21.65
CA ARG A 160 -16.37 16.51 21.83
C ARG A 160 -14.86 16.63 22.14
N ALA A 161 -14.36 15.85 23.11
CA ALA A 161 -12.95 15.84 23.54
C ALA A 161 -12.52 14.44 24.02
N ARG A 162 -13.13 13.40 23.47
CA ARG A 162 -12.84 12.01 23.84
C ARG A 162 -12.94 11.09 22.63
N VAL A 163 -12.05 10.12 22.56
CA VAL A 163 -12.16 9.00 21.61
C VAL A 163 -12.61 7.75 22.38
N VAL A 164 -13.60 7.06 21.83
CA VAL A 164 -14.13 5.80 22.38
C VAL A 164 -13.97 4.71 21.33
N LEU A 165 -13.42 3.59 21.71
CA LEU A 165 -13.26 2.41 20.88
C LEU A 165 -14.03 1.27 21.49
N THR A 166 -15.05 0.78 20.79
CA THR A 166 -15.92 -0.31 21.23
C THR A 166 -15.83 -1.49 20.28
N PRO A 167 -15.31 -2.64 20.71
CA PRO A 167 -15.32 -3.84 19.90
C PRO A 167 -16.75 -4.39 19.77
N VAL A 168 -17.09 -4.88 18.57
CA VAL A 168 -18.30 -5.68 18.37
C VAL A 168 -18.02 -7.08 18.92
N ALA A 169 -18.91 -7.57 19.78
CA ALA A 169 -18.76 -8.85 20.47
C ALA A 169 -18.55 -10.03 19.47
N LYS A 170 -17.85 -11.05 19.94
CA LYS A 170 -17.60 -12.30 19.22
C LYS A 170 -18.87 -13.08 18.95
#